data_8778e027335ceb51da4b6b53f9bb8539
#
_entry.id   8778e027335ceb51da4b6b53f9bb8539
#
_cell.length_a   1.000
_cell.length_b   1.000
_cell.length_c   1.000
_cell.angle_alpha   90.00
_cell.angle_beta   90.00
_cell.angle_gamma   90.00
#
_symmetry.space_group_name_H-M   'P 1'
#
loop_
_entity.id
_entity.type
_entity.pdbx_description
1 polymer ?
#
loop_
_entity_poly.entity_id
_entity_poly.type
_entity_poly.pdbx_seq_one_letter_code
_entity_poly.pdbx_strand_id
1 'polypeptide(L)'
;MSLFETDSWSAAVFTGRWTPAAGGDAPVVSPATGAEIGRAGSANAEDISAAAERAAAAQRGWADTSFEERAAVLRRAGALLEENGDEIMAWLRRESGAAPGMAGFQVHVAAAECYEAAALASQPYGEVLRTGKPRLSFARQVPAGVVGVIAPFNAPLILSTRSVAPALAVGNAVLLKPDPRTAVCGGAVLAEVFRRAGVPEGVFQMLPGGIEAGEQLVADPNVRVISFTGSSAVGRKVGEAAGRYLKRVHLELGGNSPLVILDDVDLDAAVSTGAWGSFLHQGQICMTAGRHLVHERIADEYVEKLAAKADALPVGDPDRDEVALGPLIDAGQRDKVHSMVTTSVDAGAKLVAGGTYEELFYRPTVLDRVTMDAPAYADEVFGPVAPVMRVSSVDDIADIAKASPYGLSLGILTANPMRGMEIADRIPSGIVHINDQTVDDEAVAPFGGVGDSGTGSRFGGTRANIEAFTETQWVTMQADVARYPF
;
A
#
# COMPACT_ATOMS: atom_id res chain seq x y z
N MET A 1 -5.41 26.02 13.24
CA MET A 1 -5.69 25.19 14.43
C MET A 1 -5.08 23.85 14.13
N SER A 2 -4.18 23.33 14.98
CA SER A 2 -3.50 22.05 14.71
C SER A 2 -4.51 20.95 14.43
N LEU A 3 -4.19 20.02 13.52
CA LEU A 3 -4.98 18.82 13.30
C LEU A 3 -4.98 17.98 14.57
N PHE A 4 -3.84 17.96 15.25
CA PHE A 4 -3.64 17.25 16.51
C PHE A 4 -3.53 18.18 17.70
N GLU A 5 -4.44 18.07 18.61
CA GLU A 5 -4.13 18.40 19.99
C GLU A 5 -3.43 17.18 20.57
N THR A 6 -2.14 17.30 20.85
CA THR A 6 -1.23 16.19 21.21
C THR A 6 -1.76 15.27 22.30
N ASP A 7 -2.61 15.77 23.19
CA ASP A 7 -3.12 14.98 24.32
C ASP A 7 -4.33 14.10 23.97
N SER A 8 -5.03 14.35 22.85
CA SER A 8 -6.28 13.64 22.54
C SER A 8 -6.08 12.21 22.05
N TRP A 9 -5.02 11.94 21.28
CA TRP A 9 -4.72 10.63 20.71
C TRP A 9 -3.74 9.82 21.56
N SER A 10 -3.08 10.47 22.54
CA SER A 10 -2.07 9.85 23.40
C SER A 10 -2.64 8.68 24.19
N ALA A 11 -2.00 7.52 24.09
CA ALA A 11 -2.39 6.27 24.73
C ALA A 11 -3.84 5.82 24.44
N ALA A 12 -4.42 6.26 23.31
CA ALA A 12 -5.82 6.05 22.98
C ALA A 12 -6.02 5.34 21.64
N VAL A 13 -7.15 4.64 21.51
CA VAL A 13 -7.75 4.19 20.26
C VAL A 13 -8.89 5.13 19.86
N PHE A 14 -9.28 5.15 18.60
CA PHE A 14 -10.37 5.98 18.12
C PHE A 14 -11.58 5.14 17.74
N THR A 15 -12.72 5.40 18.39
CA THR A 15 -14.00 4.67 18.18
C THR A 15 -15.16 5.61 17.80
N GLY A 16 -14.84 6.75 17.16
CA GLY A 16 -15.68 7.94 17.00
C GLY A 16 -15.28 9.04 17.98
N ARG A 17 -14.65 8.67 19.06
CA ARG A 17 -13.97 9.51 20.05
C ARG A 17 -12.71 8.79 20.55
N TRP A 18 -11.77 9.53 21.09
CA TRP A 18 -10.58 8.96 21.69
C TRP A 18 -10.90 8.31 23.02
N THR A 19 -10.48 7.06 23.18
CA THR A 19 -10.70 6.26 24.39
C THR A 19 -9.43 5.48 24.73
N PRO A 20 -9.12 5.26 26.02
CA PRO A 20 -8.01 4.40 26.39
C PRO A 20 -8.15 3.01 25.76
N ALA A 21 -7.05 2.41 25.30
CA ALA A 21 -7.03 1.04 24.84
C ALA A 21 -6.96 0.06 26.01
N ALA A 22 -7.70 -1.05 25.96
CA ALA A 22 -7.63 -2.09 26.98
C ALA A 22 -6.29 -2.84 26.96
N GLY A 23 -5.62 -2.93 25.82
CA GLY A 23 -4.28 -3.50 25.68
C GLY A 23 -3.14 -2.57 26.11
N GLY A 24 -3.45 -1.38 26.67
CA GLY A 24 -2.46 -0.40 27.11
C GLY A 24 -2.01 0.54 26.00
N ASP A 25 -0.75 0.93 26.02
CA ASP A 25 -0.15 1.84 25.04
C ASP A 25 1.27 1.40 24.64
N ALA A 26 1.74 1.95 23.52
CA ALA A 26 3.07 1.70 23.00
C ALA A 26 3.76 3.01 22.60
N PRO A 27 5.10 3.10 22.69
CA PRO A 27 5.83 4.28 22.26
C PRO A 27 5.74 4.43 20.74
N VAL A 28 5.59 5.66 20.29
CA VAL A 28 5.83 6.09 18.90
C VAL A 28 7.27 6.59 18.84
N VAL A 29 8.09 5.93 18.03
CA VAL A 29 9.55 6.16 18.01
C VAL A 29 9.97 6.73 16.66
N SER A 30 10.80 7.77 16.68
CA SER A 30 11.46 8.26 15.47
C SER A 30 12.56 7.29 15.03
N PRO A 31 12.49 6.72 13.82
CA PRO A 31 13.55 5.83 13.33
C PRO A 31 14.88 6.58 13.09
N ALA A 32 14.83 7.90 12.86
CA ALA A 32 16.04 8.70 12.64
C ALA A 32 16.87 8.90 13.91
N THR A 33 16.21 9.00 15.07
CA THR A 33 16.88 9.37 16.34
C THR A 33 16.76 8.32 17.43
N GLY A 34 15.86 7.34 17.29
CA GLY A 34 15.50 6.40 18.35
C GLY A 34 14.69 7.02 19.50
N ALA A 35 14.36 8.32 19.41
CA ALA A 35 13.63 9.01 20.47
C ALA A 35 12.13 8.69 20.44
N GLU A 36 11.52 8.56 21.62
CA GLU A 36 10.07 8.55 21.76
C GLU A 36 9.50 9.92 21.42
N ILE A 37 8.59 9.97 20.44
CA ILE A 37 7.95 11.20 19.94
C ILE A 37 6.46 11.27 20.31
N GLY A 38 5.95 10.26 20.98
CA GLY A 38 4.58 10.17 21.47
C GLY A 38 4.25 8.74 21.93
N ARG A 39 3.01 8.51 22.31
CA ARG A 39 2.49 7.20 22.67
C ARG A 39 1.15 6.96 22.00
N ALA A 40 0.93 5.80 21.39
CA ALA A 40 -0.35 5.40 20.80
C ALA A 40 -1.00 4.31 21.64
N GLY A 41 -2.33 4.26 21.69
CA GLY A 41 -3.03 3.15 22.30
C GLY A 41 -2.70 1.83 21.59
N SER A 42 -2.66 0.73 22.33
CA SER A 42 -2.41 -0.60 21.79
C SER A 42 -3.66 -1.47 22.02
N ALA A 43 -4.45 -1.63 20.94
CA ALA A 43 -5.66 -2.46 21.01
C ALA A 43 -5.31 -3.94 21.18
N ASN A 44 -6.07 -4.63 22.02
CA ASN A 44 -6.07 -6.08 22.17
C ASN A 44 -7.28 -6.72 21.46
N ALA A 45 -7.49 -8.04 21.63
CA ALA A 45 -8.60 -8.75 21.02
C ALA A 45 -9.98 -8.23 21.49
N GLU A 46 -10.10 -7.82 22.76
CA GLU A 46 -11.35 -7.29 23.31
C GLU A 46 -11.71 -5.93 22.71
N ASP A 47 -10.73 -5.03 22.55
CA ASP A 47 -10.91 -3.74 21.89
C ASP A 47 -11.43 -3.92 20.45
N ILE A 48 -10.84 -4.88 19.70
CA ILE A 48 -11.24 -5.20 18.32
C ILE A 48 -12.68 -5.72 18.27
N SER A 49 -13.06 -6.67 19.14
CA SER A 49 -14.41 -7.21 19.17
C SER A 49 -15.45 -6.15 19.49
N ALA A 50 -15.19 -5.34 20.52
CA ALA A 50 -16.09 -4.25 20.89
C ALA A 50 -16.20 -3.18 19.79
N ALA A 51 -15.12 -2.91 19.05
CA ALA A 51 -15.14 -2.01 17.90
C ALA A 51 -15.95 -2.60 16.73
N ALA A 52 -15.81 -3.90 16.47
CA ALA A 52 -16.55 -4.59 15.42
C ALA A 52 -18.06 -4.60 15.67
N GLU A 53 -18.49 -4.81 16.92
CA GLU A 53 -19.90 -4.68 17.30
C GLU A 53 -20.44 -3.27 17.09
N ARG A 54 -19.69 -2.23 17.52
CA ARG A 54 -20.06 -0.82 17.30
C ARG A 54 -20.15 -0.50 15.80
N ALA A 55 -19.19 -0.98 15.01
CA ALA A 55 -19.18 -0.78 13.55
C ALA A 55 -20.39 -1.42 12.89
N ALA A 56 -20.76 -2.66 13.26
CA ALA A 56 -21.92 -3.35 12.76
C ALA A 56 -23.23 -2.61 13.09
N ALA A 57 -23.34 -2.07 14.31
CA ALA A 57 -24.50 -1.28 14.72
C ALA A 57 -24.60 0.06 13.97
N ALA A 58 -23.48 0.76 13.70
CA ALA A 58 -23.46 2.06 13.04
C ALA A 58 -23.57 1.96 11.51
N GLN A 59 -23.13 0.86 10.91
CA GLN A 59 -22.98 0.69 9.45
C GLN A 59 -24.30 0.92 8.70
N ARG A 60 -25.41 0.40 9.21
CA ARG A 60 -26.70 0.51 8.50
C ARG A 60 -27.16 1.96 8.39
N GLY A 61 -27.04 2.74 9.46
CA GLY A 61 -27.37 4.18 9.42
C GLY A 61 -26.51 4.94 8.41
N TRP A 62 -25.24 4.59 8.31
CA TRP A 62 -24.33 5.17 7.32
C TRP A 62 -24.69 4.75 5.88
N ALA A 63 -25.03 3.49 5.66
CA ALA A 63 -25.47 3.00 4.35
C ALA A 63 -26.77 3.67 3.88
N ASP A 64 -27.67 3.99 4.81
CA ASP A 64 -28.95 4.66 4.54
C ASP A 64 -28.78 6.19 4.32
N THR A 65 -27.60 6.76 4.64
CA THR A 65 -27.26 8.16 4.35
C THR A 65 -27.21 8.38 2.83
N SER A 66 -27.64 9.55 2.35
CA SER A 66 -27.63 9.85 0.91
C SER A 66 -26.20 9.80 0.33
N PHE A 67 -26.10 9.49 -0.95
CA PHE A 67 -24.79 9.45 -1.61
C PHE A 67 -24.14 10.84 -1.66
N GLU A 68 -24.94 11.93 -1.74
CA GLU A 68 -24.45 13.30 -1.70
C GLU A 68 -23.79 13.63 -0.36
N GLU A 69 -24.39 13.19 0.75
CA GLU A 69 -23.83 13.41 2.09
C GLU A 69 -22.53 12.64 2.27
N ARG A 70 -22.48 11.34 1.87
CA ARG A 70 -21.23 10.55 1.91
C ARG A 70 -20.14 11.19 1.05
N ALA A 71 -20.47 11.61 -0.17
CA ALA A 71 -19.53 12.30 -1.04
C ALA A 71 -19.05 13.64 -0.46
N ALA A 72 -19.93 14.40 0.23
CA ALA A 72 -19.56 15.65 0.87
C ALA A 72 -18.58 15.44 2.04
N VAL A 73 -18.76 14.38 2.82
CA VAL A 73 -17.83 13.98 3.90
C VAL A 73 -16.46 13.65 3.33
N LEU A 74 -16.39 12.85 2.26
CA LEU A 74 -15.11 12.46 1.65
C LEU A 74 -14.40 13.64 0.99
N ARG A 75 -15.12 14.54 0.31
CA ARG A 75 -14.52 15.80 -0.19
C ARG A 75 -13.94 16.65 0.92
N ARG A 76 -14.64 16.75 2.06
CA ARG A 76 -14.11 17.44 3.23
C ARG A 76 -12.88 16.75 3.80
N ALA A 77 -12.84 15.42 3.82
CA ALA A 77 -11.67 14.67 4.25
C ALA A 77 -10.45 14.96 3.36
N GLY A 78 -10.60 14.96 2.04
CA GLY A 78 -9.55 15.35 1.10
C GLY A 78 -9.04 16.77 1.34
N ALA A 79 -9.96 17.75 1.48
CA ALA A 79 -9.60 19.13 1.77
C ALA A 79 -8.86 19.29 3.11
N LEU A 80 -9.26 18.56 4.15
CA LEU A 80 -8.59 18.57 5.45
C LEU A 80 -7.17 17.99 5.40
N LEU A 81 -6.92 16.98 4.56
CA LEU A 81 -5.57 16.45 4.32
C LEU A 81 -4.68 17.52 3.68
N GLU A 82 -5.17 18.23 2.66
CA GLU A 82 -4.43 19.30 1.99
C GLU A 82 -4.21 20.51 2.91
N GLU A 83 -5.24 20.96 3.60
CA GLU A 83 -5.19 22.13 4.51
C GLU A 83 -4.21 21.91 5.68
N ASN A 84 -4.01 20.67 6.12
CA ASN A 84 -3.10 20.32 7.21
C ASN A 84 -1.83 19.62 6.72
N GLY A 85 -1.51 19.75 5.43
CA GLY A 85 -0.42 19.04 4.78
C GLY A 85 0.93 19.21 5.46
N ASP A 86 1.29 20.43 5.88
CA ASP A 86 2.57 20.72 6.55
C ASP A 86 2.71 19.95 7.88
N GLU A 87 1.65 19.91 8.69
CA GLU A 87 1.65 19.17 9.97
C GLU A 87 1.75 17.66 9.73
N ILE A 88 1.03 17.14 8.74
CA ILE A 88 1.05 15.72 8.36
C ILE A 88 2.42 15.33 7.81
N MET A 89 3.02 16.15 6.95
CA MET A 89 4.37 15.93 6.43
C MET A 89 5.43 15.93 7.53
N ALA A 90 5.29 16.77 8.55
CA ALA A 90 6.19 16.78 9.69
C ALA A 90 6.12 15.47 10.49
N TRP A 91 4.92 14.90 10.67
CA TRP A 91 4.75 13.59 11.28
C TRP A 91 5.31 12.47 10.42
N LEU A 92 5.05 12.46 9.10
CA LEU A 92 5.60 11.45 8.17
C LEU A 92 7.14 11.43 8.19
N ARG A 93 7.79 12.59 8.26
CA ARG A 93 9.26 12.65 8.38
C ARG A 93 9.76 12.03 9.69
N ARG A 94 9.12 12.37 10.81
CA ARG A 94 9.55 11.90 12.14
C ARG A 94 9.22 10.44 12.41
N GLU A 95 8.04 9.96 12.03
CA GLU A 95 7.54 8.63 12.38
C GLU A 95 7.92 7.56 11.34
N SER A 96 7.94 7.89 10.04
CA SER A 96 8.28 6.93 8.99
C SER A 96 9.64 7.15 8.33
N GLY A 97 10.34 8.23 8.67
CA GLY A 97 11.61 8.57 8.03
C GLY A 97 11.47 9.02 6.56
N ALA A 98 10.27 9.43 6.13
CA ALA A 98 10.03 9.85 4.76
C ALA A 98 10.78 11.15 4.44
N ALA A 99 11.53 11.18 3.32
CA ALA A 99 12.08 12.42 2.79
C ALA A 99 10.97 13.40 2.41
N PRO A 100 11.22 14.73 2.37
CA PRO A 100 10.17 15.75 2.17
C PRO A 100 9.30 15.50 0.93
N GLY A 101 9.91 15.12 -0.21
CA GLY A 101 9.18 14.80 -1.44
C GLY A 101 8.21 13.62 -1.28
N MET A 102 8.64 12.57 -0.59
CA MET A 102 7.78 11.40 -0.31
C MET A 102 6.69 11.73 0.71
N ALA A 103 6.96 12.57 1.70
CA ALA A 103 5.94 13.04 2.64
C ALA A 103 4.85 13.86 1.94
N GLY A 104 5.24 14.78 1.05
CA GLY A 104 4.32 15.57 0.23
C GLY A 104 3.51 14.69 -0.74
N PHE A 105 4.13 13.71 -1.36
CA PHE A 105 3.46 12.75 -2.23
C PHE A 105 2.39 11.96 -1.48
N GLN A 106 2.67 11.50 -0.26
CA GLN A 106 1.67 10.79 0.54
C GLN A 106 0.45 11.65 0.88
N VAL A 107 0.63 12.92 1.21
CA VAL A 107 -0.49 13.84 1.48
C VAL A 107 -1.32 14.05 0.21
N HIS A 108 -0.66 14.30 -0.92
CA HIS A 108 -1.32 14.52 -2.21
C HIS A 108 -2.16 13.30 -2.65
N VAL A 109 -1.57 12.11 -2.64
CA VAL A 109 -2.29 10.89 -3.06
C VAL A 109 -3.40 10.53 -2.09
N ALA A 110 -3.21 10.66 -0.78
CA ALA A 110 -4.27 10.40 0.19
C ALA A 110 -5.47 11.36 0.03
N ALA A 111 -5.23 12.62 -0.29
CA ALA A 111 -6.29 13.57 -0.62
C ALA A 111 -7.00 13.18 -1.93
N ALA A 112 -6.24 12.81 -2.97
CA ALA A 112 -6.78 12.33 -4.24
C ALA A 112 -7.64 11.07 -4.07
N GLU A 113 -7.24 10.10 -3.24
CA GLU A 113 -8.03 8.92 -2.88
C GLU A 113 -9.39 9.31 -2.24
N CYS A 114 -9.40 10.33 -1.37
CA CYS A 114 -10.66 10.84 -0.80
C CYS A 114 -11.56 11.50 -1.85
N TYR A 115 -11.00 12.26 -2.79
CA TYR A 115 -11.75 12.89 -3.86
C TYR A 115 -12.30 11.86 -4.86
N GLU A 116 -11.51 10.86 -5.22
CA GLU A 116 -11.93 9.77 -6.09
C GLU A 116 -13.02 8.92 -5.41
N ALA A 117 -12.87 8.63 -4.11
CA ALA A 117 -13.90 7.97 -3.33
C ALA A 117 -15.20 8.79 -3.24
N ALA A 118 -15.13 10.11 -3.18
CA ALA A 118 -16.31 10.97 -3.23
C ALA A 118 -17.04 10.86 -4.58
N ALA A 119 -16.31 10.74 -5.70
CA ALA A 119 -16.90 10.51 -7.01
C ALA A 119 -17.52 9.10 -7.14
N LEU A 120 -16.93 8.11 -6.44
CA LEU A 120 -17.43 6.74 -6.38
C LEU A 120 -18.87 6.67 -5.82
N ALA A 121 -19.20 7.48 -4.84
CA ALA A 121 -20.52 7.46 -4.18
C ALA A 121 -21.70 7.69 -5.15
N SER A 122 -21.49 8.39 -6.26
CA SER A 122 -22.51 8.71 -7.28
C SER A 122 -22.52 7.78 -8.50
N GLN A 123 -21.70 6.72 -8.50
CA GLN A 123 -21.63 5.79 -9.63
C GLN A 123 -22.89 4.93 -9.76
N PRO A 124 -23.14 4.32 -10.93
CA PRO A 124 -24.32 3.48 -11.14
C PRO A 124 -24.45 2.40 -10.07
N TYR A 125 -25.65 2.33 -9.49
CA TYR A 125 -25.97 1.43 -8.38
C TYR A 125 -26.12 -0.03 -8.81
N GLY A 126 -26.24 -0.29 -10.11
CA GLY A 126 -26.44 -1.62 -10.66
C GLY A 126 -26.92 -1.58 -12.11
N GLU A 127 -27.42 -2.69 -12.59
CA GLU A 127 -27.84 -2.85 -13.97
C GLU A 127 -29.16 -3.62 -14.11
N VAL A 128 -29.96 -3.28 -15.12
CA VAL A 128 -31.17 -4.00 -15.47
C VAL A 128 -30.79 -5.20 -16.34
N LEU A 129 -31.23 -6.38 -15.90
CA LEU A 129 -30.95 -7.66 -16.55
C LEU A 129 -32.08 -8.11 -17.46
N ARG A 130 -31.75 -8.76 -18.56
CA ARG A 130 -32.76 -9.45 -19.39
C ARG A 130 -33.35 -10.63 -18.63
N THR A 131 -34.65 -10.88 -18.85
CA THR A 131 -35.36 -12.03 -18.28
C THR A 131 -36.41 -12.53 -19.26
N GLY A 132 -36.58 -13.84 -19.34
CA GLY A 132 -37.65 -14.47 -20.11
C GLY A 132 -38.99 -14.57 -19.38
N LYS A 133 -39.11 -13.96 -18.18
CA LYS A 133 -40.31 -13.96 -17.36
C LYS A 133 -40.90 -12.54 -17.28
N PRO A 134 -42.21 -12.38 -17.10
CA PRO A 134 -42.89 -11.06 -16.99
C PRO A 134 -42.62 -10.41 -15.62
N ARG A 135 -41.37 -10.01 -15.39
CA ARG A 135 -40.87 -9.41 -14.14
C ARG A 135 -39.75 -8.42 -14.40
N LEU A 136 -39.57 -7.45 -13.53
CA LEU A 136 -38.32 -6.68 -13.47
C LEU A 136 -37.21 -7.58 -12.90
N SER A 137 -36.02 -7.55 -13.52
CA SER A 137 -34.82 -8.26 -13.07
C SER A 137 -33.67 -7.31 -13.12
N PHE A 138 -32.95 -7.15 -11.99
CA PHE A 138 -31.78 -6.28 -11.92
C PHE A 138 -30.77 -6.80 -10.93
N ALA A 139 -29.50 -6.47 -11.16
CA ALA A 139 -28.43 -6.61 -10.19
C ALA A 139 -28.16 -5.25 -9.55
N ARG A 140 -27.93 -5.21 -8.24
CA ARG A 140 -27.53 -4.00 -7.53
C ARG A 140 -26.31 -4.25 -6.65
N GLN A 141 -25.52 -3.21 -6.44
CA GLN A 141 -24.41 -3.23 -5.50
C GLN A 141 -24.92 -2.80 -4.11
N VAL A 142 -24.60 -3.56 -3.09
CA VAL A 142 -24.90 -3.22 -1.69
C VAL A 142 -23.61 -3.22 -0.88
N PRO A 143 -23.50 -2.38 0.18
CA PRO A 143 -22.33 -2.40 1.05
C PRO A 143 -22.08 -3.81 1.59
N ALA A 144 -20.82 -4.22 1.67
CA ALA A 144 -20.45 -5.52 2.25
C ALA A 144 -20.72 -5.58 3.77
N GLY A 145 -20.71 -4.44 4.46
CA GLY A 145 -20.95 -4.32 5.90
C GLY A 145 -19.79 -3.68 6.65
N VAL A 146 -19.06 -4.44 7.44
CA VAL A 146 -17.85 -3.96 8.15
C VAL A 146 -16.60 -4.43 7.41
N VAL A 147 -15.69 -3.50 7.15
CA VAL A 147 -14.41 -3.73 6.49
C VAL A 147 -13.28 -3.59 7.52
N GLY A 148 -12.47 -4.62 7.68
CA GLY A 148 -11.23 -4.57 8.45
C GLY A 148 -10.05 -4.22 7.53
N VAL A 149 -9.36 -3.14 7.82
CA VAL A 149 -8.16 -2.67 7.08
C VAL A 149 -6.93 -2.87 7.95
N ILE A 150 -5.95 -3.60 7.44
CA ILE A 150 -4.63 -3.79 8.06
C ILE A 150 -3.61 -3.14 7.14
N ALA A 151 -3.08 -2.00 7.57
CA ALA A 151 -2.19 -1.17 6.77
C ALA A 151 -0.73 -1.28 7.23
N PRO A 152 0.26 -1.15 6.29
CA PRO A 152 1.68 -1.26 6.58
C PRO A 152 2.30 0.08 6.99
N PHE A 153 3.61 0.06 7.29
CA PHE A 153 4.35 1.23 7.78
C PHE A 153 4.95 2.12 6.69
N ASN A 154 5.17 1.61 5.48
CA ASN A 154 6.05 2.26 4.50
C ASN A 154 5.44 3.48 3.80
N ALA A 155 4.19 3.43 3.40
CA ALA A 155 3.41 4.58 2.93
C ALA A 155 2.10 4.67 3.71
N PRO A 156 2.19 4.91 5.05
CA PRO A 156 1.10 4.63 5.98
C PRO A 156 -0.16 5.44 5.69
N LEU A 157 -0.01 6.70 5.26
CA LEU A 157 -1.15 7.56 4.96
C LEU A 157 -1.89 7.11 3.70
N ILE A 158 -1.17 6.84 2.60
CA ILE A 158 -1.77 6.39 1.33
C ILE A 158 -2.45 5.04 1.52
N LEU A 159 -1.70 4.05 2.04
CA LEU A 159 -2.14 2.66 2.08
C LEU A 159 -3.27 2.40 3.08
N SER A 160 -3.42 3.26 4.09
CA SER A 160 -4.62 3.30 4.92
C SER A 160 -5.81 3.93 4.17
N THR A 161 -5.61 5.12 3.58
CA THR A 161 -6.69 5.88 2.92
C THR A 161 -7.27 5.13 1.73
N ARG A 162 -6.43 4.46 0.94
CA ARG A 162 -6.78 3.69 -0.24
C ARG A 162 -7.88 2.65 -0.01
N SER A 163 -7.92 2.04 1.16
CA SER A 163 -8.95 1.08 1.53
C SER A 163 -10.09 1.72 2.31
N VAL A 164 -9.78 2.69 3.18
CA VAL A 164 -10.76 3.33 4.07
C VAL A 164 -11.72 4.22 3.28
N ALA A 165 -11.22 5.11 2.42
CA ALA A 165 -12.06 6.08 1.73
C ALA A 165 -13.11 5.43 0.80
N PRO A 166 -12.75 4.50 -0.11
CA PRO A 166 -13.75 3.86 -0.97
C PRO A 166 -14.69 2.94 -0.20
N ALA A 167 -14.25 2.27 0.88
CA ALA A 167 -15.15 1.48 1.71
C ALA A 167 -16.23 2.35 2.37
N LEU A 168 -15.86 3.53 2.90
CA LEU A 168 -16.81 4.51 3.44
C LEU A 168 -17.75 5.07 2.34
N ALA A 169 -17.23 5.36 1.14
CA ALA A 169 -18.00 5.90 0.02
C ALA A 169 -19.21 5.04 -0.34
N VAL A 170 -19.02 3.73 -0.39
CA VAL A 170 -20.06 2.78 -0.75
C VAL A 170 -20.94 2.34 0.43
N GLY A 171 -20.75 2.95 1.62
CA GLY A 171 -21.63 2.77 2.78
C GLY A 171 -21.22 1.69 3.78
N ASN A 172 -19.96 1.24 3.77
CA ASN A 172 -19.44 0.33 4.81
C ASN A 172 -19.02 1.11 6.07
N ALA A 173 -18.95 0.40 7.20
CA ALA A 173 -18.14 0.83 8.34
C ALA A 173 -16.74 0.22 8.26
N VAL A 174 -15.75 0.91 8.82
CA VAL A 174 -14.34 0.54 8.68
C VAL A 174 -13.63 0.48 10.03
N LEU A 175 -12.91 -0.61 10.26
CA LEU A 175 -11.95 -0.77 11.35
C LEU A 175 -10.55 -0.73 10.75
N LEU A 176 -9.81 0.33 11.03
CA LEU A 176 -8.42 0.51 10.59
C LEU A 176 -7.47 0.07 11.69
N LYS A 177 -6.64 -0.92 11.39
CA LYS A 177 -5.48 -1.31 12.18
C LYS A 177 -4.21 -0.86 11.43
N PRO A 178 -3.64 0.31 11.77
CA PRO A 178 -2.36 0.73 11.22
C PRO A 178 -1.22 -0.13 11.76
N ASP A 179 -0.06 -0.10 11.10
CA ASP A 179 1.18 -0.64 11.65
C ASP A 179 1.52 0.14 12.94
N PRO A 180 1.86 -0.52 14.06
CA PRO A 180 2.15 0.16 15.32
C PRO A 180 3.37 1.09 15.23
N ARG A 181 4.29 0.90 14.28
CA ARG A 181 5.45 1.77 14.04
C ARG A 181 5.09 3.11 13.38
N THR A 182 3.89 3.20 12.79
CA THR A 182 3.37 4.40 12.12
C THR A 182 1.90 4.65 12.50
N ALA A 183 1.61 4.50 13.80
CA ALA A 183 0.26 4.62 14.33
C ALA A 183 -0.32 6.04 14.19
N VAL A 184 0.52 7.07 14.18
CA VAL A 184 0.08 8.46 13.96
C VAL A 184 -0.19 8.70 12.49
N CYS A 185 0.80 8.50 11.61
CA CYS A 185 0.67 8.79 10.19
C CYS A 185 -0.35 7.90 9.47
N GLY A 186 -0.36 6.59 9.82
CA GLY A 186 -1.28 5.62 9.22
C GLY A 186 -2.64 5.52 9.90
N GLY A 187 -2.81 6.15 11.05
CA GLY A 187 -4.00 5.98 11.89
C GLY A 187 -4.56 7.28 12.47
N ALA A 188 -3.86 7.93 13.42
CA ALA A 188 -4.40 9.07 14.14
C ALA A 188 -4.73 10.27 13.24
N VAL A 189 -3.91 10.52 12.19
CA VAL A 189 -4.21 11.51 11.15
C VAL A 189 -5.59 11.26 10.55
N LEU A 190 -5.85 10.05 10.11
CA LEU A 190 -7.13 9.70 9.47
C LEU A 190 -8.29 9.75 10.47
N ALA A 191 -8.06 9.39 11.73
CA ALA A 191 -9.07 9.49 12.78
C ALA A 191 -9.56 10.94 12.96
N GLU A 192 -8.64 11.89 13.04
CA GLU A 192 -9.00 13.31 13.15
C GLU A 192 -9.60 13.88 11.86
N VAL A 193 -9.05 13.51 10.72
CA VAL A 193 -9.57 13.94 9.40
C VAL A 193 -11.02 13.48 9.23
N PHE A 194 -11.33 12.19 9.41
CA PHE A 194 -12.69 11.68 9.22
C PHE A 194 -13.67 12.18 10.30
N ARG A 195 -13.20 12.34 11.54
CA ARG A 195 -14.00 12.96 12.60
C ARG A 195 -14.41 14.40 12.24
N ARG A 196 -13.45 15.24 11.82
CA ARG A 196 -13.70 16.63 11.41
C ARG A 196 -14.49 16.71 10.10
N ALA A 197 -14.33 15.74 9.21
CA ALA A 197 -15.12 15.63 8.00
C ALA A 197 -16.59 15.29 8.26
N GLY A 198 -16.92 14.72 9.42
CA GLY A 198 -18.28 14.43 9.85
C GLY A 198 -18.70 12.97 9.64
N VAL A 199 -17.75 12.04 9.63
CA VAL A 199 -18.09 10.60 9.70
C VAL A 199 -18.73 10.31 11.05
N PRO A 200 -19.90 9.64 11.08
CA PRO A 200 -20.61 9.33 12.32
C PRO A 200 -19.81 8.40 13.26
N GLU A 201 -20.06 8.52 14.58
CA GLU A 201 -19.45 7.66 15.59
C GLU A 201 -19.69 6.18 15.27
N GLY A 202 -18.65 5.35 15.39
CA GLY A 202 -18.69 3.91 15.13
C GLY A 202 -18.51 3.52 13.66
N VAL A 203 -18.73 4.41 12.70
CA VAL A 203 -18.58 4.13 11.27
C VAL A 203 -17.11 4.01 10.86
N PHE A 204 -16.24 4.87 11.39
CA PHE A 204 -14.80 4.73 11.27
C PHE A 204 -14.16 4.61 12.64
N GLN A 205 -13.32 3.60 12.80
CA GLN A 205 -12.58 3.37 14.04
C GLN A 205 -11.12 3.02 13.73
N MET A 206 -10.20 3.49 14.57
CA MET A 206 -8.76 3.28 14.42
C MET A 206 -8.20 2.61 15.67
N LEU A 207 -7.57 1.45 15.48
CA LEU A 207 -7.19 0.52 16.54
C LEU A 207 -5.74 0.04 16.30
N PRO A 208 -4.72 0.84 16.65
CA PRO A 208 -3.34 0.37 16.59
C PRO A 208 -3.18 -0.84 17.51
N GLY A 209 -2.41 -1.82 17.08
CA GLY A 209 -2.23 -3.03 17.86
C GLY A 209 -1.29 -4.02 17.19
N GLY A 210 -0.83 -5.00 17.93
CA GLY A 210 0.07 -6.04 17.49
C GLY A 210 -0.61 -7.14 16.66
N ILE A 211 0.03 -8.33 16.66
CA ILE A 211 -0.42 -9.51 15.92
C ILE A 211 -1.79 -9.96 16.41
N GLU A 212 -2.01 -10.03 17.73
CA GLU A 212 -3.27 -10.45 18.34
C GLU A 212 -4.47 -9.63 17.85
N ALA A 213 -4.33 -8.30 17.81
CA ALA A 213 -5.38 -7.42 17.27
C ALA A 213 -5.66 -7.70 15.78
N GLY A 214 -4.61 -7.96 14.99
CA GLY A 214 -4.76 -8.34 13.59
C GLY A 214 -5.47 -9.68 13.39
N GLU A 215 -5.11 -10.69 14.17
CA GLU A 215 -5.74 -12.01 14.13
C GLU A 215 -7.21 -11.93 14.55
N GLN A 216 -7.52 -11.18 15.61
CA GLN A 216 -8.92 -10.96 16.05
C GLN A 216 -9.72 -10.22 14.97
N LEU A 217 -9.16 -9.20 14.32
CA LEU A 217 -9.84 -8.47 13.24
C LEU A 217 -10.22 -9.41 12.08
N VAL A 218 -9.33 -10.34 11.73
CA VAL A 218 -9.62 -11.35 10.70
C VAL A 218 -10.65 -12.37 11.18
N ALA A 219 -10.64 -12.73 12.45
CA ALA A 219 -11.54 -13.76 13.02
C ALA A 219 -12.94 -13.23 13.36
N ASP A 220 -13.11 -11.93 13.67
CA ASP A 220 -14.33 -11.37 14.22
C ASP A 220 -15.54 -11.57 13.29
N PRO A 221 -16.67 -12.14 13.77
CA PRO A 221 -17.83 -12.49 12.93
C PRO A 221 -18.55 -11.27 12.32
N ASN A 222 -18.41 -10.08 12.88
CA ASN A 222 -19.02 -8.86 12.34
C ASN A 222 -18.25 -8.31 11.14
N VAL A 223 -16.94 -8.62 10.98
CA VAL A 223 -16.12 -8.17 9.88
C VAL A 223 -16.35 -9.07 8.66
N ARG A 224 -16.69 -8.49 7.51
CA ARG A 224 -17.06 -9.21 6.27
C ARG A 224 -15.95 -9.23 5.24
N VAL A 225 -15.19 -8.14 5.13
CA VAL A 225 -14.11 -7.96 4.18
C VAL A 225 -12.84 -7.63 4.95
N ILE A 226 -11.73 -8.25 4.57
CA ILE A 226 -10.39 -7.91 5.06
C ILE A 226 -9.60 -7.29 3.90
N SER A 227 -9.09 -6.09 4.11
CA SER A 227 -8.11 -5.45 3.23
C SER A 227 -6.76 -5.45 3.94
N PHE A 228 -5.81 -6.19 3.40
CA PHE A 228 -4.47 -6.32 3.96
C PHE A 228 -3.43 -5.85 2.95
N THR A 229 -2.55 -4.97 3.38
CA THR A 229 -1.32 -4.61 2.66
C THR A 229 -0.12 -4.93 3.54
N GLY A 230 0.84 -5.69 3.03
CA GLY A 230 2.03 -6.08 3.78
C GLY A 230 2.86 -7.18 3.10
N SER A 231 3.70 -7.88 3.86
CA SER A 231 4.55 -8.93 3.30
C SER A 231 3.76 -10.15 2.82
N SER A 232 4.25 -10.82 1.76
CA SER A 232 3.62 -12.03 1.21
C SER A 232 3.52 -13.16 2.25
N ALA A 233 4.50 -13.27 3.15
CA ALA A 233 4.47 -14.27 4.22
C ALA A 233 3.32 -14.05 5.22
N VAL A 234 3.04 -12.82 5.60
CA VAL A 234 1.91 -12.46 6.48
C VAL A 234 0.59 -12.54 5.70
N GLY A 235 0.57 -12.08 4.44
CA GLY A 235 -0.60 -12.15 3.56
C GLY A 235 -1.12 -13.57 3.38
N ARG A 236 -0.25 -14.58 3.26
CA ARG A 236 -0.67 -15.99 3.21
C ARG A 236 -1.41 -16.41 4.48
N LYS A 237 -0.92 -16.00 5.67
CA LYS A 237 -1.59 -16.30 6.96
C LYS A 237 -2.94 -15.60 7.07
N VAL A 238 -3.03 -14.33 6.64
CA VAL A 238 -4.30 -13.58 6.61
C VAL A 238 -5.28 -14.22 5.64
N GLY A 239 -4.83 -14.62 4.44
CA GLY A 239 -5.66 -15.31 3.45
C GLY A 239 -6.18 -16.66 3.93
N GLU A 240 -5.32 -17.46 4.58
CA GLU A 240 -5.70 -18.72 5.21
C GLU A 240 -6.76 -18.53 6.31
N ALA A 241 -6.53 -17.57 7.22
CA ALA A 241 -7.47 -17.26 8.28
C ALA A 241 -8.80 -16.75 7.72
N ALA A 242 -8.80 -15.81 6.77
CA ALA A 242 -10.00 -15.29 6.13
C ALA A 242 -10.81 -16.41 5.43
N GLY A 243 -10.15 -17.35 4.78
CA GLY A 243 -10.78 -18.52 4.16
C GLY A 243 -11.51 -19.42 5.16
N ARG A 244 -10.96 -19.60 6.36
CA ARG A 244 -11.63 -20.37 7.45
C ARG A 244 -12.96 -19.74 7.87
N TYR A 245 -13.05 -18.42 7.82
CA TYR A 245 -14.25 -17.66 8.21
C TYR A 245 -15.13 -17.24 7.02
N LEU A 246 -14.81 -17.73 5.81
CA LEU A 246 -15.51 -17.41 4.55
C LEU A 246 -15.62 -15.89 4.31
N LYS A 247 -14.57 -15.14 4.65
CA LYS A 247 -14.49 -13.70 4.40
C LYS A 247 -13.86 -13.42 3.04
N ARG A 248 -14.31 -12.34 2.42
CA ARG A 248 -13.59 -11.79 1.27
C ARG A 248 -12.28 -11.17 1.76
N VAL A 249 -11.21 -11.41 1.02
CA VAL A 249 -9.90 -10.86 1.35
C VAL A 249 -9.26 -10.20 0.14
N HIS A 250 -8.79 -8.98 0.32
CA HIS A 250 -7.95 -8.25 -0.62
C HIS A 250 -6.53 -8.26 -0.06
N LEU A 251 -5.61 -8.86 -0.80
CA LEU A 251 -4.20 -8.94 -0.42
C LEU A 251 -3.38 -8.15 -1.42
N GLU A 252 -2.75 -7.08 -0.93
CA GLU A 252 -1.70 -6.34 -1.61
C GLU A 252 -0.39 -6.63 -0.89
N LEU A 253 0.51 -7.31 -1.60
CA LEU A 253 1.67 -7.95 -0.99
C LEU A 253 2.97 -7.40 -1.55
N GLY A 254 4.09 -8.00 -1.13
CA GLY A 254 5.41 -7.60 -1.57
C GLY A 254 5.62 -7.73 -3.08
N GLY A 255 6.67 -7.11 -3.56
CA GLY A 255 7.11 -7.17 -4.94
C GLY A 255 8.62 -7.26 -5.04
N ASN A 256 9.10 -7.72 -6.16
CA ASN A 256 10.49 -7.65 -6.55
C ASN A 256 10.53 -7.28 -8.04
N SER A 257 10.17 -6.01 -8.30
CA SER A 257 9.80 -5.53 -9.63
C SER A 257 11.02 -5.49 -10.56
N PRO A 258 10.93 -6.07 -11.78
CA PRO A 258 11.99 -5.92 -12.76
C PRO A 258 11.93 -4.55 -13.43
N LEU A 259 13.10 -3.90 -13.58
CA LEU A 259 13.34 -2.78 -14.46
C LEU A 259 14.20 -3.27 -15.62
N VAL A 260 13.61 -3.40 -16.78
CA VAL A 260 14.28 -3.85 -18.03
C VAL A 260 14.90 -2.64 -18.72
N ILE A 261 16.19 -2.72 -19.07
CA ILE A 261 16.93 -1.63 -19.70
C ILE A 261 17.60 -2.15 -20.97
N LEU A 262 17.04 -1.78 -22.12
CA LEU A 262 17.54 -2.20 -23.42
C LEU A 262 18.73 -1.33 -23.88
N ASP A 263 19.47 -1.79 -24.88
CA ASP A 263 20.69 -1.14 -25.39
C ASP A 263 20.44 0.06 -26.32
N ASP A 264 19.18 0.41 -26.54
CA ASP A 264 18.76 1.51 -27.41
C ASP A 264 18.31 2.77 -26.64
N VAL A 265 18.52 2.81 -25.32
CA VAL A 265 18.08 3.93 -24.45
C VAL A 265 19.13 5.01 -24.29
N ASP A 266 18.69 6.22 -23.90
CA ASP A 266 19.57 7.20 -23.29
C ASP A 266 20.03 6.68 -21.91
N LEU A 267 21.33 6.44 -21.78
CA LEU A 267 21.88 5.78 -20.60
C LEU A 267 21.80 6.65 -19.34
N ASP A 268 21.96 7.98 -19.45
CA ASP A 268 21.85 8.88 -18.30
C ASP A 268 20.42 8.96 -17.79
N ALA A 269 19.43 8.97 -18.68
CA ALA A 269 18.02 8.86 -18.33
C ALA A 269 17.72 7.50 -17.68
N ALA A 270 18.25 6.40 -18.23
CA ALA A 270 18.07 5.06 -17.68
C ALA A 270 18.67 4.93 -16.26
N VAL A 271 19.86 5.50 -16.02
CA VAL A 271 20.49 5.55 -14.68
C VAL A 271 19.67 6.37 -13.71
N SER A 272 19.14 7.53 -14.15
CA SER A 272 18.25 8.35 -13.32
C SER A 272 17.00 7.60 -12.91
N THR A 273 16.35 6.93 -13.86
CA THR A 273 15.16 6.11 -13.67
C THR A 273 15.42 4.91 -12.73
N GLY A 274 16.53 4.20 -12.95
CA GLY A 274 16.91 3.08 -12.11
C GLY A 274 17.26 3.47 -10.67
N ALA A 275 17.98 4.59 -10.49
CA ALA A 275 18.28 5.11 -9.17
C ALA A 275 17.01 5.51 -8.41
N TRP A 276 16.09 6.21 -9.07
CA TRP A 276 14.80 6.57 -8.47
C TRP A 276 14.00 5.33 -8.09
N GLY A 277 13.85 4.37 -9.01
CA GLY A 277 13.09 3.13 -8.79
C GLY A 277 13.63 2.27 -7.64
N SER A 278 14.94 2.30 -7.33
CA SER A 278 15.53 1.51 -6.26
C SER A 278 15.77 2.26 -4.97
N PHE A 279 15.96 3.60 -5.00
CA PHE A 279 16.41 4.33 -3.82
C PHE A 279 15.35 5.26 -3.23
N LEU A 280 14.28 5.59 -3.98
CA LEU A 280 13.16 6.39 -3.44
C LEU A 280 12.66 5.76 -2.14
N HIS A 281 12.47 6.61 -1.13
CA HIS A 281 11.98 6.19 0.20
C HIS A 281 12.76 5.01 0.79
N GLN A 282 14.09 5.05 0.66
CA GLN A 282 15.02 4.02 1.13
C GLN A 282 14.73 2.61 0.57
N GLY A 283 14.09 2.52 -0.62
CA GLY A 283 13.67 1.24 -1.20
C GLY A 283 12.59 0.49 -0.41
N GLN A 284 11.94 1.14 0.56
CA GLN A 284 10.87 0.55 1.37
C GLN A 284 9.49 0.67 0.69
N ILE A 285 9.44 0.35 -0.58
CA ILE A 285 8.22 0.40 -1.41
C ILE A 285 8.03 -0.95 -2.10
N CYS A 286 6.81 -1.49 -2.06
CA CYS A 286 6.49 -2.78 -2.68
C CYS A 286 6.75 -2.82 -4.20
N MET A 287 6.72 -1.65 -4.87
CA MET A 287 7.02 -1.50 -6.29
C MET A 287 8.50 -1.20 -6.59
N THR A 288 9.37 -1.16 -5.58
CA THR A 288 10.81 -0.88 -5.77
C THR A 288 11.39 -1.72 -6.91
N ALA A 289 12.22 -1.11 -7.77
CA ALA A 289 12.99 -1.80 -8.79
C ALA A 289 14.05 -2.70 -8.11
N GLY A 290 13.61 -3.89 -7.72
CA GLY A 290 14.44 -4.87 -7.02
C GLY A 290 15.29 -5.73 -7.93
N ARG A 291 15.15 -5.62 -9.26
CA ARG A 291 15.91 -6.36 -10.25
C ARG A 291 16.12 -5.50 -11.50
N HIS A 292 17.35 -5.03 -11.74
CA HIS A 292 17.71 -4.31 -12.94
C HIS A 292 18.18 -5.33 -14.01
N LEU A 293 17.36 -5.59 -15.00
CA LEU A 293 17.68 -6.49 -16.13
C LEU A 293 18.29 -5.66 -17.26
N VAL A 294 19.62 -5.53 -17.26
CA VAL A 294 20.33 -4.58 -18.14
C VAL A 294 20.99 -5.33 -19.30
N HIS A 295 20.75 -4.84 -20.51
CA HIS A 295 21.38 -5.42 -21.70
C HIS A 295 22.90 -5.37 -21.58
N GLU A 296 23.57 -6.49 -21.82
CA GLU A 296 25.01 -6.69 -21.57
C GLU A 296 25.92 -5.67 -22.24
N ARG A 297 25.52 -5.12 -23.41
CA ARG A 297 26.30 -4.11 -24.14
C ARG A 297 26.48 -2.79 -23.40
N ILE A 298 25.54 -2.44 -22.52
CA ILE A 298 25.54 -1.17 -21.78
C ILE A 298 25.73 -1.37 -20.28
N ALA A 299 25.75 -2.63 -19.80
CA ALA A 299 25.70 -2.96 -18.39
C ALA A 299 26.91 -2.41 -17.61
N ASP A 300 28.12 -2.46 -18.16
CA ASP A 300 29.32 -1.94 -17.47
C ASP A 300 29.20 -0.44 -17.19
N GLU A 301 28.83 0.35 -18.21
CA GLU A 301 28.67 1.81 -18.10
C GLU A 301 27.47 2.16 -17.22
N TYR A 302 26.36 1.41 -17.35
CA TYR A 302 25.19 1.60 -16.48
C TYR A 302 25.53 1.42 -15.01
N VAL A 303 26.23 0.34 -14.65
CA VAL A 303 26.62 0.03 -13.27
C VAL A 303 27.57 1.10 -12.72
N GLU A 304 28.58 1.55 -13.51
CA GLU A 304 29.48 2.60 -13.10
C GLU A 304 28.74 3.91 -12.77
N LYS A 305 27.85 4.35 -13.67
CA LYS A 305 27.08 5.58 -13.47
C LYS A 305 26.07 5.45 -12.32
N LEU A 306 25.40 4.29 -12.17
CA LEU A 306 24.48 4.03 -11.08
C LEU A 306 25.17 4.04 -9.72
N ALA A 307 26.37 3.44 -9.64
CA ALA A 307 27.19 3.45 -8.43
C ALA A 307 27.63 4.87 -8.04
N ALA A 308 28.10 5.65 -9.01
CA ALA A 308 28.47 7.06 -8.77
C ALA A 308 27.26 7.88 -8.27
N LYS A 309 26.08 7.64 -8.83
CA LYS A 309 24.86 8.28 -8.36
C LYS A 309 24.47 7.83 -6.95
N ALA A 310 24.57 6.54 -6.64
CA ALA A 310 24.29 5.99 -5.30
C ALA A 310 25.20 6.61 -4.23
N ASP A 311 26.50 6.73 -4.51
CA ASP A 311 27.47 7.33 -3.61
C ASP A 311 27.23 8.83 -3.34
N ALA A 312 26.67 9.54 -4.34
CA ALA A 312 26.37 10.97 -4.27
C ALA A 312 25.07 11.31 -3.51
N LEU A 313 24.16 10.34 -3.30
CA LEU A 313 22.90 10.61 -2.63
C LEU A 313 23.09 10.87 -1.14
N PRO A 314 22.61 12.03 -0.60
CA PRO A 314 22.69 12.33 0.82
C PRO A 314 21.71 11.44 1.62
N VAL A 315 22.19 10.84 2.70
CA VAL A 315 21.44 10.01 3.64
C VAL A 315 21.52 10.61 5.03
N GLY A 316 20.39 10.79 5.71
CA GLY A 316 20.35 11.39 7.04
C GLY A 316 18.94 11.58 7.58
N ASP A 317 18.81 12.39 8.64
CA ASP A 317 17.52 12.68 9.27
C ASP A 317 16.67 13.67 8.43
N PRO A 318 15.54 13.23 7.84
CA PRO A 318 14.74 14.09 6.97
C PRO A 318 14.00 15.22 7.71
N ASP A 319 13.99 15.21 9.05
CA ASP A 319 13.40 16.30 9.85
C ASP A 319 14.41 17.45 10.10
N ARG A 320 15.71 17.23 9.89
CA ARG A 320 16.80 18.16 10.19
C ARG A 320 17.64 18.53 8.98
N ASP A 321 17.78 17.58 8.04
CA ASP A 321 18.72 17.70 6.93
C ASP A 321 18.00 17.65 5.58
N GLU A 322 18.61 18.23 4.57
CA GLU A 322 18.18 18.08 3.18
C GLU A 322 18.76 16.78 2.63
N VAL A 323 17.96 15.72 2.67
CA VAL A 323 18.38 14.37 2.31
C VAL A 323 17.52 13.78 1.19
N ALA A 324 18.12 12.84 0.45
CA ALA A 324 17.41 12.01 -0.54
C ALA A 324 16.81 10.77 0.13
N LEU A 325 17.51 10.19 1.10
CA LEU A 325 17.09 9.01 1.84
C LEU A 325 17.10 9.27 3.34
N GLY A 326 16.04 8.86 4.00
CA GLY A 326 15.94 8.79 5.45
C GLY A 326 16.42 7.44 6.02
N PRO A 327 16.06 7.14 7.30
CA PRO A 327 16.37 5.87 7.93
C PRO A 327 15.47 4.72 7.44
N LEU A 328 15.91 3.48 7.57
CA LEU A 328 15.05 2.32 7.59
C LEU A 328 14.15 2.35 8.84
N ILE A 329 13.01 1.68 8.78
CA ILE A 329 11.98 1.81 9.83
C ILE A 329 12.43 1.27 11.20
N ASP A 330 13.22 0.21 11.23
CA ASP A 330 13.72 -0.40 12.46
C ASP A 330 14.98 -1.25 12.22
N ALA A 331 15.60 -1.71 13.32
CA ALA A 331 16.80 -2.55 13.27
C ALA A 331 16.56 -3.91 12.60
N GLY A 332 15.36 -4.48 12.75
CA GLY A 332 15.02 -5.75 12.11
C GLY A 332 15.02 -5.64 10.59
N GLN A 333 14.47 -4.55 10.06
CA GLN A 333 14.51 -4.28 8.62
C GLN A 333 15.92 -4.01 8.12
N ARG A 334 16.73 -3.22 8.85
CA ARG A 334 18.15 -2.97 8.54
C ARG A 334 18.94 -4.27 8.47
N ASP A 335 18.78 -5.13 9.47
CA ASP A 335 19.52 -6.39 9.56
C ASP A 335 19.12 -7.37 8.44
N LYS A 336 17.83 -7.41 8.08
CA LYS A 336 17.33 -8.14 6.91
C LYS A 336 18.02 -7.65 5.63
N VAL A 337 18.00 -6.34 5.36
CA VAL A 337 18.63 -5.74 4.18
C VAL A 337 20.11 -6.09 4.12
N HIS A 338 20.83 -5.89 5.24
CA HIS A 338 22.26 -6.15 5.30
C HIS A 338 22.61 -7.63 5.10
N SER A 339 21.83 -8.53 5.70
CA SER A 339 21.98 -9.98 5.50
C SER A 339 21.78 -10.36 4.03
N MET A 340 20.77 -9.82 3.37
CA MET A 340 20.51 -10.11 1.95
C MET A 340 21.63 -9.59 1.05
N VAL A 341 22.16 -8.40 1.32
CA VAL A 341 23.31 -7.84 0.59
C VAL A 341 24.55 -8.71 0.78
N THR A 342 24.93 -9.02 2.02
CA THR A 342 26.14 -9.80 2.32
C THR A 342 26.05 -11.22 1.77
N THR A 343 24.91 -11.90 1.92
CA THR A 343 24.71 -13.26 1.38
C THR A 343 24.70 -13.26 -0.16
N SER A 344 24.20 -12.20 -0.80
CA SER A 344 24.28 -12.07 -2.26
C SER A 344 25.73 -11.88 -2.75
N VAL A 345 26.55 -11.15 -1.99
CA VAL A 345 28.00 -11.03 -2.27
C VAL A 345 28.69 -12.37 -2.11
N ASP A 346 28.38 -13.12 -1.05
CA ASP A 346 28.91 -14.47 -0.82
C ASP A 346 28.49 -15.45 -1.94
N ALA A 347 27.30 -15.24 -2.53
CA ALA A 347 26.82 -15.99 -3.69
C ALA A 347 27.45 -15.54 -5.03
N GLY A 348 28.38 -14.56 -5.01
CA GLY A 348 29.15 -14.15 -6.18
C GLY A 348 28.76 -12.80 -6.78
N ALA A 349 27.77 -12.09 -6.26
CA ALA A 349 27.47 -10.73 -6.67
C ALA A 349 28.62 -9.78 -6.29
N LYS A 350 28.88 -8.78 -7.13
CA LYS A 350 29.91 -7.79 -6.90
C LYS A 350 29.30 -6.55 -6.24
N LEU A 351 29.69 -6.25 -5.00
CA LEU A 351 29.36 -4.97 -4.36
C LEU A 351 30.14 -3.84 -5.05
N VAL A 352 29.44 -2.88 -5.64
CA VAL A 352 30.03 -1.77 -6.39
C VAL A 352 29.92 -0.45 -5.63
N ALA A 353 28.83 -0.23 -4.90
CA ALA A 353 28.61 0.94 -4.05
C ALA A 353 27.81 0.55 -2.80
N GLY A 354 27.94 1.31 -1.71
CA GLY A 354 27.16 1.16 -0.50
C GLY A 354 27.51 -0.10 0.33
N GLY A 355 26.49 -0.88 0.71
CA GLY A 355 26.63 -2.10 1.53
C GLY A 355 26.96 -1.84 3.00
N THR A 356 26.85 -0.60 3.45
CA THR A 356 27.15 -0.16 4.83
C THR A 356 26.01 0.68 5.40
N TYR A 357 25.98 0.83 6.72
CA TYR A 357 25.01 1.65 7.42
C TYR A 357 25.60 2.26 8.69
N GLU A 358 24.96 3.34 9.15
CA GLU A 358 25.17 3.91 10.48
C GLU A 358 23.79 3.99 11.16
N GLU A 359 23.63 3.36 12.33
CA GLU A 359 22.34 3.19 12.99
C GLU A 359 21.29 2.59 12.03
N LEU A 360 20.23 3.34 11.67
CA LEU A 360 19.21 2.92 10.69
C LEU A 360 19.42 3.52 9.29
N PHE A 361 20.46 4.31 9.09
CA PHE A 361 20.76 4.96 7.82
C PHE A 361 21.58 4.03 6.93
N TYR A 362 20.91 3.32 6.05
CA TYR A 362 21.52 2.39 5.11
C TYR A 362 21.94 3.12 3.83
N ARG A 363 23.20 2.94 3.40
CA ARG A 363 23.72 3.58 2.19
C ARG A 363 23.09 2.97 0.94
N PRO A 364 22.72 3.79 -0.07
CA PRO A 364 22.31 3.29 -1.38
C PRO A 364 23.34 2.29 -1.92
N THR A 365 22.89 1.10 -2.30
CA THR A 365 23.75 -0.05 -2.56
C THR A 365 23.54 -0.56 -3.97
N VAL A 366 24.62 -0.79 -4.70
CA VAL A 366 24.61 -1.38 -6.05
C VAL A 366 25.33 -2.72 -6.02
N LEU A 367 24.61 -3.78 -6.42
CA LEU A 367 25.15 -5.12 -6.61
C LEU A 367 25.20 -5.43 -8.11
N ASP A 368 26.37 -5.67 -8.67
CA ASP A 368 26.54 -6.11 -10.05
C ASP A 368 26.67 -7.63 -10.15
N ARG A 369 26.37 -8.19 -11.33
CA ARG A 369 26.46 -9.64 -11.64
C ARG A 369 25.66 -10.51 -10.68
N VAL A 370 24.51 -10.03 -10.27
CA VAL A 370 23.56 -10.80 -9.44
C VAL A 370 23.04 -11.98 -10.26
N THR A 371 23.00 -13.15 -9.66
CA THR A 371 22.49 -14.40 -10.26
C THR A 371 21.13 -14.76 -9.63
N MET A 372 20.41 -15.70 -10.25
CA MET A 372 19.05 -16.06 -9.83
C MET A 372 19.00 -16.80 -8.46
N ASP A 373 20.11 -17.32 -7.98
CA ASP A 373 20.27 -17.96 -6.67
C ASP A 373 20.66 -16.98 -5.55
N ALA A 374 20.99 -15.73 -5.89
CA ALA A 374 21.30 -14.69 -4.92
C ALA A 374 20.02 -14.22 -4.19
N PRO A 375 20.03 -14.06 -2.84
CA PRO A 375 18.86 -13.59 -2.09
C PRO A 375 18.27 -12.26 -2.60
N ALA A 376 19.13 -11.32 -3.02
CA ALA A 376 18.66 -10.03 -3.57
C ALA A 376 17.89 -10.15 -4.89
N TYR A 377 17.99 -11.29 -5.60
CA TYR A 377 17.14 -11.61 -6.73
C TYR A 377 15.89 -12.38 -6.31
N ALA A 378 16.06 -13.40 -5.45
CA ALA A 378 15.01 -14.36 -5.13
C ALA A 378 13.87 -13.74 -4.31
N ASP A 379 14.21 -12.80 -3.40
CA ASP A 379 13.29 -12.20 -2.46
C ASP A 379 13.27 -10.67 -2.51
N GLU A 380 12.21 -10.10 -1.96
CA GLU A 380 12.06 -8.65 -1.76
C GLU A 380 13.03 -8.14 -0.69
N VAL A 381 14.00 -7.31 -1.08
CA VAL A 381 14.97 -6.72 -0.14
C VAL A 381 14.29 -5.72 0.79
N PHE A 382 13.44 -4.86 0.26
CA PHE A 382 12.75 -3.78 0.96
C PHE A 382 13.72 -2.81 1.64
N GLY A 383 14.74 -2.40 0.89
CA GLY A 383 15.81 -1.50 1.28
C GLY A 383 16.46 -0.85 0.05
N PRO A 384 17.37 0.12 0.22
CA PRO A 384 17.93 0.90 -0.88
C PRO A 384 19.02 0.12 -1.63
N VAL A 385 18.63 -0.96 -2.30
CA VAL A 385 19.53 -1.88 -3.01
C VAL A 385 19.06 -2.03 -4.45
N ALA A 386 20.00 -1.85 -5.39
CA ALA A 386 19.83 -2.05 -6.82
C ALA A 386 20.63 -3.27 -7.30
N PRO A 387 20.03 -4.47 -7.35
CA PRO A 387 20.65 -5.67 -7.90
C PRO A 387 20.62 -5.62 -9.43
N VAL A 388 21.78 -5.71 -10.08
CA VAL A 388 21.92 -5.67 -11.53
C VAL A 388 22.26 -7.04 -12.09
N MET A 389 21.43 -7.48 -13.03
CA MET A 389 21.60 -8.71 -13.81
C MET A 389 21.85 -8.35 -15.27
N ARG A 390 22.69 -9.09 -15.95
CA ARG A 390 23.01 -8.89 -17.36
C ARG A 390 22.16 -9.82 -18.22
N VAL A 391 21.59 -9.28 -19.28
CA VAL A 391 20.73 -10.02 -20.22
C VAL A 391 21.24 -9.79 -21.65
N SER A 392 21.10 -10.81 -22.50
CA SER A 392 21.58 -10.75 -23.88
C SER A 392 20.44 -10.68 -24.91
N SER A 393 19.24 -11.05 -24.51
CA SER A 393 18.07 -11.17 -25.39
C SER A 393 16.75 -10.91 -24.69
N VAL A 394 15.69 -10.72 -25.48
CA VAL A 394 14.31 -10.61 -24.96
C VAL A 394 13.85 -11.93 -24.32
N ASP A 395 14.36 -13.06 -24.80
CA ASP A 395 14.03 -14.37 -24.21
C ASP A 395 14.65 -14.51 -22.81
N ASP A 396 15.93 -14.13 -22.63
CA ASP A 396 16.56 -14.09 -21.31
C ASP A 396 15.79 -13.17 -20.34
N ILE A 397 15.38 -11.98 -20.79
CA ILE A 397 14.59 -11.04 -19.98
C ILE A 397 13.31 -11.71 -19.49
N ALA A 398 12.56 -12.34 -20.40
CA ALA A 398 11.29 -12.97 -20.07
C ALA A 398 11.46 -14.16 -19.12
N ASP A 399 12.49 -15.00 -19.32
CA ASP A 399 12.75 -16.17 -18.51
C ASP A 399 13.19 -15.79 -17.09
N ILE A 400 14.11 -14.82 -16.97
CA ILE A 400 14.56 -14.28 -15.67
C ILE A 400 13.41 -13.61 -14.94
N ALA A 401 12.61 -12.78 -15.61
CA ALA A 401 11.50 -12.08 -14.97
C ALA A 401 10.42 -13.05 -14.45
N LYS A 402 10.09 -14.09 -15.22
CA LYS A 402 9.08 -15.12 -14.86
C LYS A 402 9.53 -16.08 -13.77
N ALA A 403 10.83 -16.27 -13.57
CA ALA A 403 11.33 -17.16 -12.53
C ALA A 403 11.04 -16.65 -11.12
N SER A 404 10.69 -15.38 -10.97
CA SER A 404 10.23 -14.81 -9.71
C SER A 404 8.74 -15.10 -9.48
N PRO A 405 8.32 -15.41 -8.24
CA PRO A 405 6.90 -15.59 -7.91
C PRO A 405 6.12 -14.26 -7.85
N TYR A 406 6.81 -13.13 -7.79
CA TYR A 406 6.23 -11.79 -7.71
C TYR A 406 5.75 -11.26 -9.06
N GLY A 407 4.74 -10.39 -9.03
CA GLY A 407 4.19 -9.76 -10.23
C GLY A 407 3.41 -8.48 -9.89
N LEU A 408 4.04 -7.54 -9.15
CA LEU A 408 3.40 -6.28 -8.81
C LEU A 408 3.60 -5.23 -9.91
N SER A 409 4.84 -4.82 -10.15
CA SER A 409 5.18 -3.77 -11.12
C SER A 409 6.32 -4.21 -12.04
N LEU A 410 6.35 -3.64 -13.26
CA LEU A 410 7.34 -3.87 -14.31
C LEU A 410 7.64 -2.55 -15.00
N GLY A 411 8.91 -2.15 -15.03
CA GLY A 411 9.39 -1.03 -15.85
C GLY A 411 10.18 -1.53 -17.06
N ILE A 412 10.01 -0.89 -18.21
CA ILE A 412 10.77 -1.22 -19.42
C ILE A 412 11.24 0.05 -20.10
N LEU A 413 12.56 0.20 -20.27
CA LEU A 413 13.19 1.35 -20.91
C LEU A 413 13.71 0.96 -22.29
N THR A 414 13.24 1.64 -23.33
CA THR A 414 13.59 1.39 -24.74
C THR A 414 13.26 2.59 -25.62
N ALA A 415 14.01 2.81 -26.67
CA ALA A 415 13.69 3.83 -27.68
C ALA A 415 12.42 3.49 -28.49
N ASN A 416 11.97 2.23 -28.47
CA ASN A 416 10.77 1.77 -29.18
C ASN A 416 9.69 1.28 -28.21
N PRO A 417 8.70 2.11 -27.84
CA PRO A 417 7.63 1.73 -26.90
C PRO A 417 6.82 0.49 -27.31
N MET A 418 6.67 0.22 -28.62
CA MET A 418 5.97 -0.98 -29.09
C MET A 418 6.75 -2.24 -28.78
N ARG A 419 8.10 -2.21 -28.88
CA ARG A 419 8.97 -3.30 -28.43
C ARG A 419 8.85 -3.49 -26.91
N GLY A 420 8.70 -2.40 -26.17
CA GLY A 420 8.41 -2.45 -24.73
C GLY A 420 7.12 -3.21 -24.43
N MET A 421 6.03 -2.93 -25.14
CA MET A 421 4.76 -3.66 -25.00
C MET A 421 4.88 -5.14 -25.35
N GLU A 422 5.60 -5.50 -26.43
CA GLU A 422 5.86 -6.91 -26.80
C GLU A 422 6.61 -7.68 -25.70
N ILE A 423 7.52 -7.02 -25.00
CA ILE A 423 8.22 -7.59 -23.82
C ILE A 423 7.25 -7.71 -22.63
N ALA A 424 6.47 -6.67 -22.37
CA ALA A 424 5.52 -6.64 -21.28
C ALA A 424 4.47 -7.76 -21.36
N ASP A 425 3.96 -8.04 -22.57
CA ASP A 425 2.99 -9.13 -22.84
C ASP A 425 3.53 -10.52 -22.46
N ARG A 426 4.84 -10.64 -22.28
CA ARG A 426 5.51 -11.88 -21.91
C ARG A 426 5.78 -12.01 -20.41
N ILE A 427 5.62 -10.93 -19.62
CA ILE A 427 5.98 -10.90 -18.19
C ILE A 427 4.73 -10.62 -17.37
N PRO A 428 4.20 -11.58 -16.60
CA PRO A 428 3.05 -11.36 -15.75
C PRO A 428 3.31 -10.27 -14.71
N SER A 429 2.55 -9.16 -14.79
CA SER A 429 2.63 -8.04 -13.85
C SER A 429 1.27 -7.36 -13.73
N GLY A 430 0.95 -6.83 -12.56
CA GLY A 430 -0.27 -6.06 -12.34
C GLY A 430 -0.18 -4.63 -12.87
N ILE A 431 1.01 -4.06 -12.86
CA ILE A 431 1.33 -2.68 -13.27
C ILE A 431 2.48 -2.74 -14.27
N VAL A 432 2.40 -1.98 -15.36
CA VAL A 432 3.44 -1.92 -16.41
C VAL A 432 3.70 -0.48 -16.78
N HIS A 433 4.97 -0.09 -16.75
CA HIS A 433 5.44 1.21 -17.19
C HIS A 433 6.42 1.07 -18.37
N ILE A 434 6.15 1.77 -19.46
CA ILE A 434 7.06 1.84 -20.60
C ILE A 434 7.72 3.22 -20.61
N ASN A 435 9.06 3.22 -20.56
CA ASN A 435 9.89 4.42 -20.46
C ASN A 435 9.68 5.19 -19.14
N ASP A 436 9.33 4.44 -18.09
CA ASP A 436 9.31 4.93 -16.72
C ASP A 436 9.82 3.86 -15.74
N GLN A 437 10.06 4.26 -14.52
CA GLN A 437 10.47 3.40 -13.41
C GLN A 437 9.25 2.61 -12.86
N THR A 438 9.48 1.78 -11.85
CA THR A 438 8.46 0.83 -11.35
C THR A 438 7.56 1.38 -10.25
N VAL A 439 7.89 2.54 -9.65
CA VAL A 439 7.21 3.11 -8.48
C VAL A 439 6.31 4.26 -8.90
N ASP A 440 5.06 3.99 -9.23
CA ASP A 440 4.08 5.02 -9.49
C ASP A 440 2.74 4.67 -8.85
N ASP A 441 1.95 5.70 -8.50
CA ASP A 441 0.69 5.54 -7.80
C ASP A 441 -0.28 6.69 -8.07
N GLU A 442 -1.41 6.36 -8.65
CA GLU A 442 -2.50 7.29 -8.94
C GLU A 442 -3.83 6.74 -8.39
N ALA A 443 -4.62 7.58 -7.71
CA ALA A 443 -5.90 7.19 -7.12
C ALA A 443 -6.92 6.63 -8.13
N VAL A 444 -6.78 6.99 -9.42
CA VAL A 444 -7.65 6.52 -10.52
C VAL A 444 -7.16 5.23 -11.17
N ALA A 445 -5.91 4.82 -10.93
CA ALA A 445 -5.30 3.66 -11.57
C ALA A 445 -5.63 2.37 -10.82
N PRO A 446 -5.90 1.25 -11.50
CA PRO A 446 -6.21 -0.04 -10.86
C PRO A 446 -4.94 -0.68 -10.31
N PHE A 447 -4.55 -0.29 -9.10
CA PHE A 447 -3.37 -0.79 -8.38
C PHE A 447 -3.57 -2.23 -7.89
N GLY A 448 -2.57 -3.08 -8.08
CA GLY A 448 -2.52 -4.43 -7.50
C GLY A 448 -1.66 -5.41 -8.29
N GLY A 449 -1.21 -6.47 -7.62
CA GLY A 449 -0.31 -7.48 -8.14
C GLY A 449 -0.97 -8.79 -8.62
N VAL A 450 -0.16 -9.66 -9.21
CA VAL A 450 -0.47 -11.05 -9.54
C VAL A 450 0.56 -11.98 -8.86
N GLY A 451 0.33 -13.28 -8.88
CA GLY A 451 1.22 -14.26 -8.22
C GLY A 451 1.31 -14.02 -6.72
N ASP A 452 2.53 -14.00 -6.17
CA ASP A 452 2.78 -13.76 -4.74
C ASP A 452 2.67 -12.29 -4.32
N SER A 453 2.36 -11.39 -5.27
CA SER A 453 2.14 -9.97 -4.99
C SER A 453 0.68 -9.63 -4.70
N GLY A 454 -0.28 -10.53 -4.89
CA GLY A 454 -1.67 -10.25 -4.55
C GLY A 454 -2.65 -11.31 -5.01
N THR A 455 -3.91 -11.20 -4.55
CA THR A 455 -4.99 -12.13 -4.89
C THR A 455 -5.74 -11.77 -6.19
N GLY A 456 -5.22 -10.81 -6.98
CA GLY A 456 -5.86 -10.34 -8.20
C GLY A 456 -6.93 -9.27 -7.97
N SER A 457 -7.25 -8.91 -6.74
CA SER A 457 -8.04 -7.73 -6.43
C SER A 457 -7.28 -6.46 -6.80
N ARG A 458 -8.02 -5.38 -7.06
CA ARG A 458 -7.47 -4.09 -7.41
C ARG A 458 -8.09 -3.00 -6.54
N PHE A 459 -7.32 -1.96 -6.28
CA PHE A 459 -7.76 -0.70 -5.70
C PHE A 459 -7.53 0.43 -6.71
N GLY A 460 -8.20 1.55 -6.50
CA GLY A 460 -8.11 2.70 -7.41
C GLY A 460 -9.09 2.61 -8.57
N GLY A 461 -9.65 3.77 -8.89
CA GLY A 461 -10.71 3.91 -9.88
C GLY A 461 -12.05 3.30 -9.48
N THR A 462 -13.08 3.60 -10.26
CA THR A 462 -14.48 3.30 -9.92
C THR A 462 -14.76 1.80 -9.81
N ARG A 463 -14.40 1.04 -10.84
CA ARG A 463 -14.81 -0.37 -10.96
C ARG A 463 -14.15 -1.23 -9.88
N ALA A 464 -12.84 -1.09 -9.73
CA ALA A 464 -12.08 -1.89 -8.77
C ALA A 464 -12.55 -1.64 -7.33
N ASN A 465 -12.76 -0.39 -6.96
CA ASN A 465 -13.22 -0.03 -5.62
C ASN A 465 -14.66 -0.49 -5.34
N ILE A 466 -15.57 -0.45 -6.32
CA ILE A 466 -16.92 -1.01 -6.17
C ILE A 466 -16.83 -2.54 -5.95
N GLU A 467 -16.08 -3.25 -6.80
CA GLU A 467 -15.92 -4.71 -6.68
C GLU A 467 -15.29 -5.10 -5.34
N ALA A 468 -14.34 -4.30 -4.83
CA ALA A 468 -13.67 -4.58 -3.57
C ALA A 468 -14.60 -4.51 -2.35
N PHE A 469 -15.49 -3.53 -2.29
CA PHE A 469 -16.20 -3.16 -1.06
C PHE A 469 -17.72 -3.30 -1.12
N THR A 470 -18.28 -3.92 -2.18
CA THR A 470 -19.73 -4.18 -2.29
C THR A 470 -20.03 -5.65 -2.56
N GLU A 471 -21.27 -6.04 -2.30
CA GLU A 471 -21.85 -7.33 -2.70
C GLU A 471 -22.85 -7.13 -3.82
N THR A 472 -22.84 -8.02 -4.82
CA THR A 472 -23.87 -7.99 -5.89
C THR A 472 -25.09 -8.76 -5.46
N GLN A 473 -26.26 -8.10 -5.44
CA GLN A 473 -27.53 -8.71 -5.12
C GLN A 473 -28.41 -8.77 -6.37
N TRP A 474 -28.81 -9.96 -6.77
CA TRP A 474 -29.81 -10.14 -7.82
C TRP A 474 -31.23 -9.99 -7.25
N VAL A 475 -32.00 -9.08 -7.81
CA VAL A 475 -33.39 -8.78 -7.39
C VAL A 475 -34.34 -9.04 -8.54
N THR A 476 -35.44 -9.72 -8.26
CA THR A 476 -36.56 -9.86 -9.19
C THR A 476 -37.82 -9.35 -8.54
N MET A 477 -38.64 -8.64 -9.30
CA MET A 477 -39.89 -8.05 -8.82
C MET A 477 -41.05 -8.31 -9.80
N GLN A 478 -42.13 -8.86 -9.29
CA GLN A 478 -43.38 -9.10 -10.03
C GLN A 478 -44.49 -8.32 -9.37
N ALA A 479 -45.51 -7.93 -10.14
CA ALA A 479 -46.69 -7.24 -9.62
C ALA A 479 -47.53 -8.17 -8.71
N ASP A 480 -47.68 -9.42 -9.11
CA ASP A 480 -48.50 -10.40 -8.41
C ASP A 480 -47.69 -11.59 -7.89
N VAL A 481 -48.17 -12.23 -6.86
CA VAL A 481 -47.57 -13.47 -6.32
C VAL A 481 -47.73 -14.59 -7.35
N ALA A 482 -46.61 -15.20 -7.74
CA ALA A 482 -46.62 -16.32 -8.66
C ALA A 482 -47.34 -17.55 -8.07
N ARG A 483 -48.14 -18.22 -8.88
CA ARG A 483 -48.76 -19.52 -8.52
C ARG A 483 -47.93 -20.64 -9.11
N TYR A 484 -47.61 -21.59 -8.29
CA TYR A 484 -46.81 -22.79 -8.65
C TYR A 484 -47.74 -24.00 -8.69
N PRO A 485 -47.38 -25.05 -9.45
CA PRO A 485 -48.27 -26.20 -9.70
C PRO A 485 -48.41 -27.16 -8.52
N PHE A 486 -47.69 -26.92 -7.39
CA PHE A 486 -47.78 -27.73 -6.18
C PHE A 486 -47.75 -26.83 -4.93
#